data_b2b01e55da8abc663f9218e741c5027b
#
_entry.id   b2b01e55da8abc663f9218e741c5027b
#
_cell.length_a   1.000
_cell.length_b   1.000
_cell.length_c   1.000
_cell.angle_alpha   90.00
_cell.angle_beta   90.00
_cell.angle_gamma   90.00
#
_symmetry.space_group_name_H-M   'P 1'
#
loop_
_entity.id
_entity.type
_entity.pdbx_description
1 polymer ?
#
loop_
_entity_poly.entity_id
_entity_poly.type
_entity_poly.pdbx_seq_one_letter_code
_entity_poly.pdbx_strand_id
1 'polypeptide(L)'
;MNIDEAMKAVNVGGPITIRQVTSTDRKLEVRERMKKRYAHKNYPSEFPFRCKCIVVFQNLDGVDVILFALYVYEHGEDNPPPNQRTVYISYLDSVHFMRPRKLRTFVYHEILIAYLDYARRKGFATAHIWACPRLKGDDYIFYAKPEDQKTPKDGRFRQWYIDMLIECQKRDIVGKMSE
;
A
#
# COMPACT_ATOMS: atom_id res chain seq x y z
N MET A 1 6.98 17.21 12.11
CA MET A 1 7.12 16.35 13.33
C MET A 1 8.31 15.44 13.05
N ASN A 2 9.27 15.40 13.97
CA ASN A 2 10.46 14.54 13.86
C ASN A 2 10.05 13.07 14.12
N ILE A 3 10.78 12.11 13.50
CA ILE A 3 10.54 10.67 13.66
C ILE A 3 10.63 10.26 15.15
N ASP A 4 11.62 10.79 15.88
CA ASP A 4 11.80 10.49 17.31
C ASP A 4 10.64 10.99 18.19
N GLU A 5 10.09 12.16 17.89
CA GLU A 5 8.90 12.68 18.57
C GLU A 5 7.66 11.84 18.25
N ALA A 6 7.53 11.39 16.99
CA ALA A 6 6.45 10.52 16.57
C ALA A 6 6.54 9.15 17.26
N MET A 7 7.74 8.56 17.34
CA MET A 7 7.97 7.27 18.01
C MET A 7 7.68 7.35 19.51
N LYS A 8 8.11 8.42 20.19
CA LYS A 8 7.76 8.67 21.60
C LYS A 8 6.25 8.75 21.80
N ALA A 9 5.55 9.50 20.92
CA ALA A 9 4.10 9.66 21.02
C ALA A 9 3.34 8.36 20.71
N VAL A 10 3.84 7.54 19.78
CA VAL A 10 3.30 6.21 19.47
C VAL A 10 3.45 5.28 20.69
N ASN A 11 4.60 5.29 21.34
CA ASN A 11 4.82 4.46 22.53
C ASN A 11 3.88 4.81 23.70
N VAL A 12 3.47 6.08 23.81
CA VAL A 12 2.43 6.50 24.78
C VAL A 12 1.06 5.92 24.41
N GLY A 13 0.76 5.80 23.13
CA GLY A 13 -0.51 5.24 22.64
C GLY A 13 -0.58 3.71 22.62
N GLY A 14 0.54 3.03 22.88
CA GLY A 14 0.70 1.58 22.78
C GLY A 14 1.60 1.15 21.61
N PRO A 15 2.38 0.07 21.77
CA PRO A 15 3.34 -0.37 20.76
C PRO A 15 2.67 -0.75 19.45
N ILE A 16 3.37 -0.46 18.34
CA ILE A 16 2.95 -0.85 16.99
C ILE A 16 3.74 -2.09 16.55
N THR A 17 3.04 -3.05 15.99
CA THR A 17 3.60 -4.27 15.43
C THR A 17 3.22 -4.38 13.95
N ILE A 18 4.21 -4.60 13.08
CA ILE A 18 4.02 -4.81 11.65
C ILE A 18 4.33 -6.26 11.33
N ARG A 19 3.43 -6.92 10.59
CA ARG A 19 3.61 -8.33 10.19
C ARG A 19 3.28 -8.52 8.71
N GLN A 20 4.13 -9.25 7.99
CA GLN A 20 3.74 -9.87 6.74
C GLN A 20 3.02 -11.17 7.06
N VAL A 21 1.71 -11.22 6.80
CA VAL A 21 0.85 -12.35 7.15
C VAL A 21 0.68 -13.35 6.02
N THR A 22 0.88 -12.92 4.77
CA THR A 22 0.89 -13.83 3.61
C THR A 22 2.01 -13.48 2.64
N SER A 23 2.49 -14.49 1.91
CA SER A 23 3.36 -14.35 0.74
C SER A 23 3.10 -15.55 -0.17
N THR A 24 2.36 -15.34 -1.27
CA THR A 24 1.86 -16.42 -2.12
C THR A 24 2.13 -16.09 -3.58
N ASP A 25 2.63 -17.08 -4.33
CA ASP A 25 2.80 -16.94 -5.76
C ASP A 25 1.45 -17.10 -6.46
N ARG A 26 1.14 -16.21 -7.38
CA ARG A 26 -0.10 -16.14 -8.14
C ARG A 26 0.18 -15.79 -9.59
N LYS A 27 -0.84 -15.93 -10.44
CA LYS A 27 -0.82 -15.53 -11.84
C LYS A 27 -2.00 -14.60 -12.11
N LEU A 28 -1.74 -13.58 -12.90
CA LEU A 28 -2.75 -12.67 -13.42
C LEU A 28 -3.03 -13.01 -14.87
N GLU A 29 -4.22 -13.48 -15.16
CA GLU A 29 -4.67 -13.68 -16.55
C GLU A 29 -4.98 -12.35 -17.23
N VAL A 30 -4.47 -12.18 -18.44
CA VAL A 30 -4.75 -11.00 -19.26
C VAL A 30 -6.15 -11.10 -19.86
N ARG A 31 -6.98 -10.11 -19.58
CA ARG A 31 -8.35 -10.05 -20.12
C ARG A 31 -8.34 -9.98 -21.65
N GLU A 32 -9.30 -10.63 -22.31
CA GLU A 32 -9.42 -10.69 -23.77
C GLU A 32 -9.40 -9.31 -24.45
N ARG A 33 -10.02 -8.29 -23.83
CA ARG A 33 -9.97 -6.92 -24.32
C ARG A 33 -8.54 -6.39 -24.41
N MET A 34 -7.69 -6.72 -23.44
CA MET A 34 -6.30 -6.29 -23.40
C MET A 34 -5.44 -7.09 -24.37
N LYS A 35 -5.67 -8.40 -24.49
CA LYS A 35 -5.01 -9.25 -25.50
C LYS A 35 -5.26 -8.70 -26.91
N LYS A 36 -6.52 -8.39 -27.25
CA LYS A 36 -6.87 -7.78 -28.54
C LYS A 36 -6.20 -6.43 -28.76
N ARG A 37 -6.24 -5.54 -27.75
CA ARG A 37 -5.67 -4.18 -27.85
C ARG A 37 -4.15 -4.20 -28.08
N TYR A 38 -3.45 -5.12 -27.45
CA TYR A 38 -1.99 -5.22 -27.49
C TYR A 38 -1.47 -6.44 -28.22
N ALA A 39 -2.26 -7.01 -29.14
CA ALA A 39 -1.88 -8.18 -29.95
C ALA A 39 -0.53 -8.01 -30.65
N HIS A 40 -0.23 -6.80 -31.14
CA HIS A 40 1.02 -6.45 -31.81
C HIS A 40 2.27 -6.47 -30.89
N LYS A 41 2.09 -6.56 -29.57
CA LYS A 41 3.19 -6.61 -28.58
C LYS A 41 3.61 -8.03 -28.21
N ASN A 42 2.84 -9.05 -28.59
CA ASN A 42 3.08 -10.44 -28.23
C ASN A 42 3.27 -10.66 -26.71
N TYR A 43 2.50 -9.95 -25.90
CA TYR A 43 2.52 -10.16 -24.45
C TYR A 43 1.98 -11.54 -24.08
N PRO A 44 2.49 -12.17 -23.00
CA PRO A 44 1.98 -13.45 -22.56
C PRO A 44 0.50 -13.35 -22.13
N SER A 45 -0.18 -14.47 -22.13
CA SER A 45 -1.59 -14.55 -21.68
C SER A 45 -1.75 -14.40 -20.16
N GLU A 46 -0.69 -14.60 -19.40
CA GLU A 46 -0.67 -14.50 -17.95
C GLU A 46 0.67 -13.91 -17.47
N PHE A 47 0.62 -13.22 -16.30
CA PHE A 47 1.81 -12.69 -15.66
C PHE A 47 1.90 -13.26 -14.22
N PRO A 48 3.03 -13.89 -13.87
CA PRO A 48 3.26 -14.33 -12.50
C PRO A 48 3.53 -13.12 -11.58
N PHE A 49 3.12 -13.23 -10.33
CA PHE A 49 3.43 -12.25 -9.30
C PHE A 49 3.42 -12.88 -7.92
N ARG A 50 4.12 -12.25 -6.98
CA ARG A 50 4.04 -12.58 -5.57
C ARG A 50 3.08 -11.64 -4.88
N CYS A 51 2.01 -12.17 -4.32
CA CYS A 51 1.05 -11.44 -3.51
C CYS A 51 1.48 -11.47 -2.04
N LYS A 52 1.70 -10.31 -1.45
CA LYS A 52 1.97 -10.17 -0.02
C LYS A 52 0.88 -9.37 0.66
N CYS A 53 0.55 -9.76 1.90
CA CYS A 53 -0.28 -8.96 2.79
C CYS A 53 0.54 -8.51 4.00
N ILE A 54 0.56 -7.21 4.24
CA ILE A 54 1.22 -6.58 5.38
C ILE A 54 0.14 -5.99 6.27
N VAL A 55 0.18 -6.30 7.55
CA VAL A 55 -0.82 -5.88 8.54
C VAL A 55 -0.13 -5.14 9.68
N VAL A 56 -0.77 -4.09 10.15
CA VAL A 56 -0.29 -3.26 11.26
C VAL A 56 -1.25 -3.37 12.43
N PHE A 57 -0.69 -3.72 13.56
CA PHE A 57 -1.39 -3.80 14.83
C PHE A 57 -0.90 -2.69 15.77
N GLN A 58 -1.78 -2.23 16.63
CA GLN A 58 -1.40 -1.47 17.81
C GLN A 58 -1.99 -2.14 19.04
N ASN A 59 -1.18 -2.25 20.10
CA ASN A 59 -1.71 -2.69 21.38
C ASN A 59 -2.48 -1.55 22.03
N LEU A 60 -3.79 -1.70 22.13
CA LEU A 60 -4.69 -0.74 22.72
C LEU A 60 -5.32 -1.36 23.96
N ASP A 61 -4.99 -0.84 25.13
CA ASP A 61 -5.52 -1.32 26.42
C ASP A 61 -5.31 -2.84 26.64
N GLY A 62 -4.14 -3.37 26.20
CA GLY A 62 -3.78 -4.78 26.33
C GLY A 62 -4.27 -5.68 25.19
N VAL A 63 -4.96 -5.14 24.18
CA VAL A 63 -5.46 -5.88 23.03
C VAL A 63 -4.75 -5.44 21.75
N ASP A 64 -4.28 -6.38 20.96
CA ASP A 64 -3.69 -6.10 19.64
C ASP A 64 -4.80 -5.86 18.61
N VAL A 65 -4.99 -4.61 18.25
CA VAL A 65 -6.02 -4.16 17.31
C VAL A 65 -5.41 -3.97 15.93
N ILE A 66 -6.00 -4.58 14.89
CA ILE A 66 -5.61 -4.35 13.50
C ILE A 66 -6.03 -2.94 13.11
N LEU A 67 -5.08 -2.14 12.65
CA LEU A 67 -5.33 -0.74 12.27
C LEU A 67 -5.25 -0.49 10.77
N PHE A 68 -4.42 -1.26 10.08
CA PHE A 68 -4.08 -1.03 8.69
C PHE A 68 -3.69 -2.34 8.02
N ALA A 69 -4.08 -2.52 6.78
CA ALA A 69 -3.65 -3.65 5.95
C ALA A 69 -3.36 -3.21 4.52
N LEU A 70 -2.36 -3.84 3.92
CA LEU A 70 -1.85 -3.53 2.60
C LEU A 70 -1.60 -4.81 1.83
N TYR A 71 -2.23 -4.94 0.65
CA TYR A 71 -1.89 -5.95 -0.34
C TYR A 71 -1.00 -5.36 -1.43
N VAL A 72 0.12 -6.03 -1.68
CA VAL A 72 1.06 -5.66 -2.74
C VAL A 72 1.31 -6.83 -3.67
N TYR A 73 1.44 -6.55 -4.97
CA TYR A 73 1.77 -7.51 -6.01
C TYR A 73 3.15 -7.18 -6.55
N GLU A 74 4.08 -8.11 -6.41
CA GLU A 74 5.46 -7.95 -6.82
C GLU A 74 5.71 -8.80 -8.07
N HIS A 75 5.98 -8.16 -9.20
CA HIS A 75 6.39 -8.77 -10.44
C HIS A 75 7.92 -8.69 -10.54
N GLY A 76 8.60 -9.81 -10.40
CA GLY A 76 10.06 -9.90 -10.38
C GLY A 76 10.73 -9.58 -11.71
N GLU A 77 12.03 -9.76 -11.74
CA GLU A 77 12.86 -9.54 -12.93
C GLU A 77 12.58 -10.56 -14.05
N ASP A 78 12.08 -11.75 -13.70
CA ASP A 78 11.70 -12.81 -14.64
C ASP A 78 10.39 -12.51 -15.39
N ASN A 79 9.64 -11.48 -14.95
CA ASN A 79 8.43 -11.08 -15.64
C ASN A 79 8.77 -10.41 -16.97
N PRO A 80 8.01 -10.71 -18.04
CA PRO A 80 8.15 -9.97 -19.28
C PRO A 80 7.59 -8.54 -19.15
N PRO A 81 8.04 -7.60 -20.00
CA PRO A 81 7.39 -6.30 -20.12
C PRO A 81 5.88 -6.44 -20.41
N PRO A 82 5.04 -5.53 -19.91
CA PRO A 82 5.39 -4.30 -19.19
C PRO A 82 5.55 -4.47 -17.66
N ASN A 83 5.37 -5.67 -17.12
CA ASN A 83 5.31 -5.89 -15.68
C ASN A 83 6.68 -6.20 -15.03
N GLN A 84 7.74 -6.32 -15.83
CA GLN A 84 9.08 -6.61 -15.32
C GLN A 84 9.52 -5.59 -14.25
N ARG A 85 9.99 -6.10 -13.11
CA ARG A 85 10.49 -5.29 -11.99
C ARG A 85 9.49 -4.23 -11.50
N THR A 86 8.21 -4.61 -11.44
CA THR A 86 7.11 -3.71 -11.08
C THR A 86 6.42 -4.18 -9.80
N VAL A 87 6.12 -3.25 -8.92
CA VAL A 87 5.22 -3.48 -7.77
C VAL A 87 3.91 -2.75 -7.97
N TYR A 88 2.82 -3.35 -7.50
CA TYR A 88 1.50 -2.74 -7.51
C TYR A 88 0.93 -2.75 -6.09
N ILE A 89 0.64 -1.56 -5.56
CA ILE A 89 -0.12 -1.40 -4.33
C ILE A 89 -1.59 -1.58 -4.67
N SER A 90 -2.09 -2.80 -4.42
CA SER A 90 -3.38 -3.25 -4.91
C SER A 90 -4.53 -2.81 -4.00
N TYR A 91 -4.47 -3.16 -2.73
CA TYR A 91 -5.47 -2.80 -1.75
C TYR A 91 -4.81 -2.22 -0.52
N LEU A 92 -5.36 -1.11 -0.05
CA LEU A 92 -5.01 -0.50 1.21
C LEU A 92 -6.30 -0.22 1.96
N ASP A 93 -6.37 -0.67 3.20
CA ASP A 93 -7.52 -0.42 4.06
C ASP A 93 -7.09 -0.11 5.49
N SER A 94 -7.88 0.66 6.21
CA SER A 94 -7.57 1.05 7.58
C SER A 94 -8.82 1.34 8.40
N VAL A 95 -8.66 1.24 9.73
CA VAL A 95 -9.64 1.71 10.72
C VAL A 95 -9.04 2.82 11.57
N HIS A 96 -9.89 3.69 12.12
CA HIS A 96 -9.42 4.93 12.75
C HIS A 96 -9.13 4.82 14.26
N PHE A 97 -8.88 3.62 14.77
CA PHE A 97 -8.65 3.40 16.19
C PHE A 97 -7.28 3.80 16.73
N MET A 98 -6.33 4.14 15.84
CA MET A 98 -4.97 4.50 16.25
C MET A 98 -4.92 5.55 17.35
N ARG A 99 -4.09 5.29 18.34
CA ARG A 99 -3.77 6.24 19.42
C ARG A 99 -2.28 6.61 19.39
N PRO A 100 -1.92 7.88 19.47
CA PRO A 100 -2.82 9.03 19.36
C PRO A 100 -3.28 9.26 17.91
N ARG A 101 -4.54 9.60 17.72
CA ARG A 101 -5.18 9.76 16.40
C ARG A 101 -4.42 10.70 15.44
N LYS A 102 -3.78 11.74 15.98
CA LYS A 102 -3.01 12.73 15.21
C LYS A 102 -1.81 12.13 14.47
N LEU A 103 -1.30 10.97 14.87
CA LEU A 103 -0.16 10.29 14.24
C LEU A 103 -0.57 9.35 13.11
N ARG A 104 -1.85 9.06 12.92
CA ARG A 104 -2.33 8.06 11.98
C ARG A 104 -1.78 8.26 10.56
N THR A 105 -1.92 9.48 10.01
CA THR A 105 -1.41 9.79 8.66
C THR A 105 0.09 9.60 8.58
N PHE A 106 0.83 10.13 9.56
CA PHE A 106 2.28 9.99 9.61
C PHE A 106 2.71 8.50 9.61
N VAL A 107 2.15 7.70 10.51
CA VAL A 107 2.52 6.27 10.63
C VAL A 107 2.18 5.50 9.34
N TYR A 108 1.01 5.74 8.75
CA TYR A 108 0.63 5.05 7.52
C TYR A 108 1.47 5.47 6.31
N HIS A 109 1.87 6.74 6.24
CA HIS A 109 2.86 7.19 5.25
C HIS A 109 4.20 6.50 5.45
N GLU A 110 4.74 6.44 6.66
CA GLU A 110 6.01 5.79 6.95
C GLU A 110 6.01 4.29 6.59
N ILE A 111 4.88 3.60 6.76
CA ILE A 111 4.74 2.20 6.34
C ILE A 111 4.85 2.06 4.81
N LEU A 112 4.17 2.92 4.06
CA LEU A 112 4.25 2.92 2.60
C LEU A 112 5.64 3.33 2.10
N ILE A 113 6.23 4.36 2.70
CA ILE A 113 7.60 4.82 2.40
C ILE A 113 8.60 3.70 2.64
N ALA A 114 8.52 3.02 3.78
CA ALA A 114 9.38 1.89 4.10
C ALA A 114 9.21 0.72 3.12
N TYR A 115 7.97 0.44 2.68
CA TYR A 115 7.72 -0.57 1.66
C TYR A 115 8.33 -0.18 0.30
N LEU A 116 8.17 1.06 -0.13
CA LEU A 116 8.75 1.54 -1.39
C LEU A 116 10.30 1.53 -1.35
N ASP A 117 10.90 1.89 -0.23
CA ASP A 117 12.36 1.78 -0.06
C ASP A 117 12.82 0.30 -0.07
N TYR A 118 12.08 -0.59 0.58
CA TYR A 118 12.33 -2.03 0.48
C TYR A 118 12.25 -2.50 -0.97
N ALA A 119 11.19 -2.14 -1.71
CA ALA A 119 11.02 -2.51 -3.11
C ALA A 119 12.18 -1.99 -3.98
N ARG A 120 12.57 -0.72 -3.82
CA ARG A 120 13.72 -0.13 -4.50
C ARG A 120 15.00 -0.94 -4.23
N ARG A 121 15.29 -1.25 -2.97
CA ARG A 121 16.49 -2.04 -2.58
C ARG A 121 16.45 -3.49 -3.10
N LYS A 122 15.26 -4.04 -3.34
CA LYS A 122 15.07 -5.35 -3.97
C LYS A 122 15.19 -5.32 -5.50
N GLY A 123 15.40 -4.15 -6.10
CA GLY A 123 15.61 -4.00 -7.54
C GLY A 123 14.34 -3.76 -8.33
N PHE A 124 13.19 -3.50 -7.70
CA PHE A 124 12.00 -3.05 -8.42
C PHE A 124 12.21 -1.63 -8.96
N ALA A 125 11.80 -1.41 -10.20
CA ALA A 125 12.04 -0.17 -10.93
C ALA A 125 10.81 0.76 -10.97
N THR A 126 9.63 0.18 -10.86
CA THR A 126 8.36 0.93 -10.98
C THR A 126 7.39 0.50 -9.89
N ALA A 127 6.68 1.46 -9.33
CA ALA A 127 5.57 1.22 -8.41
C ALA A 127 4.29 1.85 -8.96
N HIS A 128 3.21 1.08 -8.99
CA HIS A 128 1.89 1.56 -9.35
C HIS A 128 1.00 1.64 -8.11
N ILE A 129 0.26 2.73 -8.00
CA ILE A 129 -0.73 2.96 -6.94
C ILE A 129 -2.06 3.31 -7.59
N TRP A 130 -3.11 2.56 -7.24
CA TRP A 130 -4.46 2.89 -7.66
C TRP A 130 -5.16 3.65 -6.54
N ALA A 131 -5.16 4.97 -6.63
CA ALA A 131 -5.79 5.85 -5.65
C ALA A 131 -7.30 5.96 -5.89
N CYS A 132 -8.05 4.89 -5.59
CA CYS A 132 -9.50 4.86 -5.69
C CYS A 132 -10.14 4.79 -4.30
N PRO A 133 -10.89 5.80 -3.84
CA PRO A 133 -11.62 5.70 -2.59
C PRO A 133 -12.74 4.66 -2.74
N ARG A 134 -12.99 3.90 -1.68
CA ARG A 134 -14.10 2.95 -1.67
C ARG A 134 -15.45 3.66 -1.81
N LEU A 135 -16.36 3.05 -2.53
CA LEU A 135 -17.75 3.48 -2.57
C LEU A 135 -18.51 3.00 -1.32
N LYS A 136 -19.69 3.57 -1.07
CA LYS A 136 -20.55 3.12 0.02
C LYS A 136 -20.98 1.66 -0.23
N GLY A 137 -20.68 0.78 0.71
CA GLY A 137 -20.95 -0.65 0.60
C GLY A 137 -19.79 -1.50 0.10
N ASP A 138 -18.67 -0.90 -0.35
CA ASP A 138 -17.46 -1.65 -0.69
C ASP A 138 -16.69 -2.05 0.56
N ASP A 139 -16.35 -3.32 0.67
CA ASP A 139 -15.43 -3.85 1.66
C ASP A 139 -14.13 -4.26 0.95
N TYR A 140 -13.01 -3.57 1.26
CA TYR A 140 -11.72 -3.93 0.66
C TYR A 140 -11.03 -5.05 1.43
N ILE A 141 -10.63 -4.79 2.67
CA ILE A 141 -9.95 -5.75 3.53
C ILE A 141 -10.73 -5.93 4.83
N PHE A 142 -11.19 -4.82 5.44
CA PHE A 142 -11.95 -4.85 6.68
C PHE A 142 -13.44 -4.85 6.38
N TYR A 143 -14.10 -5.93 6.75
CA TYR A 143 -15.55 -6.11 6.60
C TYR A 143 -16.34 -5.05 7.38
N ALA A 144 -15.98 -4.84 8.66
CA ALA A 144 -16.65 -3.87 9.50
C ALA A 144 -15.76 -2.66 9.74
N LYS A 145 -16.32 -1.46 9.60
CA LYS A 145 -15.69 -0.20 9.94
C LYS A 145 -16.56 0.56 10.91
N PRO A 146 -15.96 1.38 11.80
CA PRO A 146 -16.74 2.25 12.65
C PRO A 146 -17.70 3.13 11.85
N GLU A 147 -18.94 3.27 12.30
CA GLU A 147 -19.98 4.04 11.60
C GLU A 147 -19.59 5.51 11.37
N ASP A 148 -18.84 6.08 12.31
CA ASP A 148 -18.33 7.45 12.24
C ASP A 148 -17.08 7.60 11.37
N GLN A 149 -16.53 6.51 10.83
CA GLN A 149 -15.40 6.56 9.93
C GLN A 149 -15.83 7.00 8.53
N LYS A 150 -15.56 8.27 8.22
CA LYS A 150 -15.87 8.85 6.91
C LYS A 150 -14.89 8.41 5.85
N THR A 151 -15.40 8.04 4.69
CA THR A 151 -14.57 7.85 3.47
C THR A 151 -14.06 9.22 3.01
N PRO A 152 -12.75 9.37 2.77
CA PRO A 152 -12.22 10.61 2.21
C PRO A 152 -12.84 10.89 0.84
N LYS A 153 -13.09 12.16 0.53
CA LYS A 153 -13.44 12.57 -0.83
C LYS A 153 -12.26 12.31 -1.76
N ASP A 154 -12.55 12.02 -3.03
CA ASP A 154 -11.56 11.61 -4.04
C ASP A 154 -10.32 12.51 -4.09
N GLY A 155 -10.47 13.82 -4.18
CA GLY A 155 -9.35 14.75 -4.20
C GLY A 155 -8.46 14.69 -2.94
N ARG A 156 -9.04 14.49 -1.74
CA ARG A 156 -8.26 14.35 -0.50
C ARG A 156 -7.53 13.02 -0.42
N PHE A 157 -8.16 11.97 -0.94
CA PHE A 157 -7.57 10.63 -0.96
C PHE A 157 -6.34 10.59 -1.88
N ARG A 158 -6.48 11.17 -3.08
CA ARG A 158 -5.38 11.32 -4.03
C ARG A 158 -4.25 12.18 -3.45
N GLN A 159 -4.56 13.34 -2.86
CA GLN A 159 -3.58 14.22 -2.24
C GLN A 159 -2.78 13.51 -1.14
N TRP A 160 -3.44 12.65 -0.36
CA TRP A 160 -2.77 11.86 0.67
C TRP A 160 -1.64 10.99 0.11
N TYR A 161 -1.84 10.34 -1.06
CA TYR A 161 -0.77 9.59 -1.73
C TYR A 161 0.31 10.52 -2.31
N ILE A 162 -0.08 11.64 -2.88
CA ILE A 162 0.87 12.63 -3.43
C ILE A 162 1.78 13.14 -2.33
N ASP A 163 1.27 13.49 -1.17
CA ASP A 163 2.05 13.96 -0.01
C ASP A 163 3.06 12.89 0.44
N MET A 164 2.66 11.63 0.49
CA MET A 164 3.55 10.51 0.79
C MET A 164 4.65 10.35 -0.26
N LEU A 165 4.31 10.44 -1.55
CA LEU A 165 5.27 10.31 -2.65
C LEU A 165 6.26 11.49 -2.71
N ILE A 166 5.83 12.71 -2.40
CA ILE A 166 6.72 13.87 -2.25
C ILE A 166 7.76 13.60 -1.16
N GLU A 167 7.34 13.00 -0.05
CA GLU A 167 8.27 12.62 1.01
C GLU A 167 9.24 11.52 0.57
N CYS A 168 8.79 10.56 -0.25
CA CYS A 168 9.69 9.58 -0.88
C CYS A 168 10.73 10.23 -1.79
N GLN A 169 10.35 11.25 -2.55
CA GLN A 169 11.30 11.99 -3.41
C GLN A 169 12.35 12.74 -2.59
N LYS A 170 11.94 13.41 -1.51
CA LYS A 170 12.89 14.11 -0.61
C LYS A 170 13.92 13.17 0.03
N ARG A 171 13.57 11.87 0.16
CA ARG A 171 14.44 10.83 0.72
C ARG A 171 15.16 10.00 -0.34
N ASP A 172 15.12 10.41 -1.61
CA ASP A 172 15.72 9.68 -2.75
C ASP A 172 15.24 8.22 -2.89
N ILE A 173 14.00 7.94 -2.45
CA ILE A 173 13.38 6.62 -2.58
C ILE A 173 12.69 6.49 -3.94
N VAL A 174 12.06 7.57 -4.41
CA VAL A 174 11.35 7.65 -5.69
C VAL A 174 11.94 8.80 -6.51
N GLY A 175 12.41 8.49 -7.72
CA GLY A 175 12.99 9.51 -8.60
C GLY A 175 11.95 10.34 -9.35
N LYS A 176 10.99 9.67 -10.00
CA LYS A 176 9.97 10.32 -10.84
C LYS A 176 8.57 9.85 -10.48
N MET A 177 7.66 10.78 -10.39
CA MET A 177 6.22 10.52 -10.35
C MET A 177 5.58 10.87 -11.68
N SER A 178 4.58 10.10 -12.11
CA SER A 178 3.72 10.40 -13.26
C SER A 178 2.30 9.92 -12.96
N GLU A 179 1.33 10.56 -13.55
CA GLU A 179 -0.08 10.18 -13.56
C GLU A 179 -0.48 9.60 -14.91
#